data_f5f02f091b85cebaf9fc05c75341dfec
#
_entry.id   f5f02f091b85cebaf9fc05c75341dfec
#
_cell.length_a   1.000
_cell.length_b   1.000
_cell.length_c   1.000
_cell.angle_alpha   90.00
_cell.angle_beta   90.00
_cell.angle_gamma   90.00
#
_symmetry.space_group_name_H-M   'P 1'
#
loop_
_entity.id
_entity.type
_entity.pdbx_description
1 polymer ?
#
loop_
_entity_poly.entity_id
_entity_poly.type
_entity_poly.pdbx_seq_one_letter_code
_entity_poly.pdbx_strand_id
1 'polypeptide(L)'
;MVSLDAQVREIIFDIETNGLDPDVVHCVCALEGEVSFWTKDPIEFQAYITEGHCRLVGHNIIGYDIPVLEKLWNIDFSGCE
;
A
#
# COMPACT_ATOMS: atom_id res chain seq x y z
N MET A 1 4.02 22.69 -19.05
CA MET A 1 4.22 22.47 -17.62
C MET A 1 3.51 21.19 -17.20
N VAL A 2 4.20 20.40 -16.44
CA VAL A 2 3.61 19.16 -15.93
C VAL A 2 2.70 19.49 -14.78
N SER A 3 1.48 18.97 -14.82
CA SER A 3 0.53 19.10 -13.72
C SER A 3 1.06 18.38 -12.48
N LEU A 4 0.76 18.90 -11.28
CA LEU A 4 1.09 18.22 -10.04
C LEU A 4 0.41 16.85 -9.95
N ASP A 5 -0.78 16.72 -10.51
CA ASP A 5 -1.53 15.46 -10.52
C ASP A 5 -0.78 14.39 -11.34
N ALA A 6 -0.07 14.78 -12.38
CA ALA A 6 0.69 13.84 -13.20
C ALA A 6 1.86 13.24 -12.44
N GLN A 7 2.24 13.82 -11.28
CA GLN A 7 3.33 13.32 -10.45
C GLN A 7 2.86 12.47 -9.29
N VAL A 8 1.55 12.41 -9.06
CA VAL A 8 0.97 11.59 -8.01
C VAL A 8 0.77 10.19 -8.53
N ARG A 9 1.40 9.23 -7.87
CA ARG A 9 1.24 7.83 -8.21
C ARG A 9 -0.05 7.33 -7.59
N GLU A 10 -0.94 6.76 -8.38
CA GLU A 10 -2.14 6.12 -7.85
C GLU A 10 -1.89 4.62 -7.78
N ILE A 11 -1.90 4.09 -6.57
CA ILE A 11 -1.59 2.70 -6.30
C ILE A 11 -2.83 2.01 -5.77
N ILE A 12 -3.33 1.04 -6.52
CA ILE A 12 -4.42 0.18 -6.08
C ILE A 12 -3.76 -1.02 -5.39
N PHE A 13 -4.14 -1.31 -4.16
CA PHE A 13 -3.52 -2.43 -3.48
C PHE A 13 -4.50 -3.25 -2.66
N ASP A 14 -4.10 -4.47 -2.40
CA ASP A 14 -4.85 -5.43 -1.62
C ASP A 14 -3.86 -6.27 -0.81
N ILE A 15 -4.28 -6.72 0.36
CA ILE A 15 -3.44 -7.55 1.21
C ILE A 15 -4.07 -8.93 1.39
N GLU A 16 -3.21 -9.93 1.54
CA GLU A 16 -3.61 -11.30 1.88
C GLU A 16 -3.18 -11.57 3.32
N THR A 17 -4.12 -12.00 4.13
CA THR A 17 -3.89 -12.23 5.56
C THR A 17 -4.47 -13.56 5.99
N ASN A 18 -4.32 -13.88 7.28
CA ASN A 18 -4.86 -15.11 7.84
C ASN A 18 -6.27 -14.94 8.43
N GLY A 19 -6.99 -13.88 8.08
CA GLY A 19 -8.38 -13.74 8.50
C GLY A 19 -8.84 -12.30 8.74
N LEU A 20 -10.01 -12.16 9.35
CA LEU A 20 -10.63 -10.86 9.60
C LEU A 20 -10.02 -10.10 10.78
N ASP A 21 -9.44 -10.84 11.73
CA ASP A 21 -8.68 -10.28 12.84
C ASP A 21 -7.28 -10.88 12.76
N PRO A 22 -6.48 -10.40 11.78
CA PRO A 22 -5.25 -11.09 11.44
C PRO A 22 -4.11 -10.79 12.40
N ASP A 23 -3.22 -11.78 12.53
CA ASP A 23 -1.92 -11.59 13.15
C ASP A 23 -0.77 -11.79 12.16
N VAL A 24 -1.09 -12.14 10.91
CA VAL A 24 -0.11 -12.35 9.86
C VAL A 24 -0.59 -11.71 8.55
N VAL A 25 0.27 -10.93 7.92
CA VAL A 25 0.11 -10.48 6.54
C VAL A 25 0.95 -11.39 5.66
N HIS A 26 0.30 -12.13 4.75
CA HIS A 26 1.01 -13.03 3.85
C HIS A 26 1.72 -12.28 2.74
N CYS A 27 1.04 -11.33 2.13
CA CYS A 27 1.63 -10.51 1.06
C CYS A 27 0.78 -9.28 0.77
N VAL A 28 1.37 -8.36 0.03
CA VAL A 28 0.68 -7.20 -0.55
C VAL A 28 0.79 -7.31 -2.06
N CYS A 29 -0.32 -7.09 -2.73
CA CYS A 29 -0.39 -7.00 -4.19
C CYS A 29 -0.79 -5.58 -4.55
N ALA A 30 -0.08 -4.95 -5.46
CA ALA A 30 -0.34 -3.58 -5.87
C ALA A 30 -0.35 -3.45 -7.38
N LEU A 31 -1.13 -2.49 -7.85
CA LEU A 31 -1.21 -2.17 -9.27
C LEU A 31 -1.08 -0.66 -9.43
N GLU A 32 -0.11 -0.26 -10.21
CA GLU A 32 0.14 1.14 -10.53
C GLU A 32 0.11 1.29 -12.05
N GLY A 33 -1.01 1.80 -12.58
CA GLY A 33 -1.24 1.77 -14.02
C GLY A 33 -1.30 0.34 -14.53
N GLU A 34 -0.37 -0.02 -15.41
CA GLU A 34 -0.27 -1.37 -15.94
C GLU A 34 0.83 -2.20 -15.26
N VAL A 35 1.50 -1.63 -14.26
CA VAL A 35 2.61 -2.29 -13.57
C VAL A 35 2.10 -2.91 -12.29
N SER A 36 2.30 -4.20 -12.13
CA SER A 36 1.97 -4.91 -10.91
C SER A 36 3.20 -5.06 -10.02
N PHE A 37 2.96 -5.03 -8.70
CA PHE A 37 3.98 -5.19 -7.69
C PHE A 37 3.46 -6.14 -6.63
N TRP A 38 4.30 -7.04 -6.17
CA TRP A 38 3.94 -8.01 -5.15
C TRP A 38 5.09 -8.18 -4.19
N THR A 39 4.82 -8.24 -2.90
CA THR A 39 5.87 -8.46 -1.93
C THR A 39 5.36 -9.11 -0.65
N LYS A 40 6.23 -9.85 0.00
CA LYS A 40 6.06 -10.34 1.37
C LYS A 40 6.92 -9.55 2.36
N ASP A 41 7.73 -8.63 1.87
CA ASP A 41 8.74 -7.93 2.67
C ASP A 41 8.23 -6.56 3.09
N PRO A 42 8.01 -6.32 4.39
CA PRO A 42 7.57 -5.01 4.87
C PRO A 42 8.50 -3.87 4.48
N ILE A 43 9.80 -4.11 4.47
CA ILE A 43 10.78 -3.09 4.12
C ILE A 43 10.65 -2.72 2.66
N GLU A 44 10.47 -3.72 1.79
CA GLU A 44 10.28 -3.49 0.36
C GLU A 44 8.99 -2.72 0.08
N PHE A 45 7.91 -3.07 0.77
CA PHE A 45 6.63 -2.36 0.60
C PHE A 45 6.75 -0.91 1.09
N GLN A 46 7.38 -0.69 2.25
CA GLN A 46 7.59 0.67 2.76
C GLN A 46 8.38 1.53 1.76
N ALA A 47 9.44 0.97 1.17
CA ALA A 47 10.21 1.68 0.17
C ALA A 47 9.36 1.99 -1.06
N TYR A 48 8.53 1.05 -1.48
CA TYR A 48 7.67 1.21 -2.66
C TYR A 48 6.69 2.38 -2.50
N ILE A 49 6.01 2.48 -1.36
CA ILE A 49 5.03 3.57 -1.14
C ILE A 49 5.68 4.89 -0.77
N THR A 50 6.94 4.88 -0.36
CA THR A 50 7.67 6.09 0.02
C THR A 50 8.31 6.76 -1.20
N GLU A 51 8.42 6.05 -2.31
CA GLU A 51 9.03 6.57 -3.52
C GLU A 51 8.10 7.56 -4.20
N GLY A 52 8.37 8.85 -3.99
CA GLY A 52 7.55 9.92 -4.52
C GLY A 52 6.25 10.10 -3.74
N HIS A 53 5.31 10.80 -4.34
CA HIS A 53 4.01 11.10 -3.74
C HIS A 53 2.96 10.13 -4.28
N CYS A 54 2.24 9.45 -3.41
CA CYS A 54 1.26 8.46 -3.85
C CYS A 54 -0.10 8.65 -3.19
N ARG A 55 -1.11 8.21 -3.90
CA ARG A 55 -2.48 8.07 -3.41
C ARG A 55 -2.82 6.58 -3.39
N LEU A 56 -3.29 6.10 -2.27
CA LEU A 56 -3.61 4.69 -2.11
C LEU A 56 -5.10 4.46 -2.31
N VAL A 57 -5.44 3.43 -3.07
CA VAL A 57 -6.81 3.05 -3.39
C VAL A 57 -6.98 1.58 -3.05
N GLY A 58 -8.08 1.23 -2.43
CA GLY A 58 -8.37 -0.15 -2.10
C GLY A 58 -9.82 -0.33 -1.71
N HIS A 59 -10.23 -1.58 -1.54
CA HIS A 59 -11.63 -1.90 -1.26
C HIS A 59 -12.04 -1.45 0.15
N ASN A 60 -11.25 -1.79 1.17
CA ASN A 60 -11.54 -1.39 2.55
C ASN A 60 -10.28 -0.86 3.21
N ILE A 61 -9.68 0.10 2.54
CA ILE A 61 -8.31 0.53 2.84
C ILE A 61 -8.18 1.21 4.21
N ILE A 62 -9.14 2.07 4.56
CA ILE A 62 -9.09 2.82 5.81
C ILE A 62 -9.54 1.94 6.98
N GLY A 63 -10.51 1.07 6.74
CA GLY A 63 -11.09 0.23 7.80
C GLY A 63 -10.30 -1.03 8.08
N TYR A 64 -9.46 -1.48 7.15
CA TYR A 64 -8.80 -2.77 7.29
C TYR A 64 -7.33 -2.74 6.86
N ASP A 65 -7.07 -2.46 5.56
CA ASP A 65 -5.73 -2.66 4.99
C ASP A 65 -4.67 -1.81 5.69
N ILE A 66 -4.94 -0.51 5.83
CA ILE A 66 -3.97 0.40 6.46
C ILE A 66 -3.76 0.07 7.93
N PRO A 67 -4.82 -0.07 8.76
CA PRO A 67 -4.61 -0.44 10.16
C PRO A 67 -3.86 -1.75 10.34
N VAL A 68 -4.13 -2.75 9.51
CA VAL A 68 -3.45 -4.04 9.59
C VAL A 68 -1.97 -3.90 9.27
N LEU A 69 -1.64 -3.20 8.18
CA LEU A 69 -0.25 -3.00 7.81
C LEU A 69 0.51 -2.13 8.81
N GLU A 70 -0.14 -1.13 9.39
CA GLU A 70 0.47 -0.33 10.45
C GLU A 70 0.80 -1.18 11.66
N LYS A 71 -0.12 -2.06 12.05
CA LYS A 71 0.03 -2.87 13.25
C LYS A 71 1.01 -4.02 13.06
N LEU A 72 0.88 -4.77 11.96
CA LEU A 72 1.62 -6.01 11.78
C LEU A 72 2.95 -5.83 11.06
N TRP A 73 3.02 -4.86 10.15
CA TRP A 73 4.24 -4.58 9.38
C TRP A 73 4.91 -3.27 9.78
N ASN A 74 4.29 -2.52 10.68
CA ASN A 74 4.81 -1.23 11.14
C ASN A 74 5.04 -0.25 9.99
N ILE A 75 4.14 -0.28 9.01
CA ILE A 75 4.24 0.59 7.83
C ILE A 75 3.86 2.01 8.21
N ASP A 76 4.60 2.97 7.69
CA ASP A 76 4.33 4.40 7.85
C ASP A 76 3.67 4.93 6.58
N PHE A 77 2.40 5.31 6.68
CA PHE A 77 1.62 5.84 5.57
C PHE A 77 1.56 7.37 5.55
N SER A 78 2.34 8.04 6.39
CA SER A 78 2.23 9.49 6.57
C SER A 78 2.48 10.29 5.27
N GLY A 79 3.22 9.73 4.33
CA GLY A 79 3.50 10.37 3.04
C GLY A 79 2.45 10.08 1.96
N CYS A 80 1.37 9.36 2.29
CA CYS A 80 0.36 8.94 1.33
C CYS A 80 -0.97 9.66 1.55
N GLU A 81 -1.75 9.71 0.50
CA GLU A 81 -3.13 10.18 0.57
C GLU A 81 -4.11 9.02 0.71
#